data_ad07a52279f95b8ef18a4418f910de69
#
_entry.id   ad07a52279f95b8ef18a4418f910de69
#
_cell.length_a   1.000
_cell.length_b   1.000
_cell.length_c   1.000
_cell.angle_alpha   90.00
_cell.angle_beta   90.00
_cell.angle_gamma   90.00
#
_symmetry.space_group_name_H-M   'P 1'
#
loop_
_entity.id
_entity.type
_entity.pdbx_description
1 polymer ?
#
loop_
_entity_poly.entity_id
_entity_poly.type
_entity_poly.pdbx_seq_one_letter_code
_entity_poly.pdbx_strand_id
1 'polypeptide(L)'
;MRVRARALRVLAAVGLLTVLAGCENSATSYMIDGSQHALILVREQKFVWDDELRQAVVVSRLPACQKRIRIHPGSTVLVEMKIYEAGDSLWALHQGNRWYLAGTEECRL
;
A
#
# COMPACT_ATOMS: atom_id res chain seq x y z
N MET A 1 -0.94 46.47 7.02
CA MET A 1 -2.09 45.74 6.46
C MET A 1 -1.70 44.59 5.55
N ARG A 2 -0.74 44.74 4.64
CA ARG A 2 -0.31 43.64 3.75
C ARG A 2 0.28 42.45 4.49
N VAL A 3 0.97 42.67 5.61
CA VAL A 3 1.58 41.59 6.42
C VAL A 3 0.51 40.71 7.10
N ARG A 4 -0.60 41.27 7.56
CA ARG A 4 -1.70 40.51 8.20
C ARG A 4 -2.43 39.60 7.21
N ALA A 5 -2.66 40.06 5.98
CA ALA A 5 -3.31 39.24 4.94
C ALA A 5 -2.44 38.05 4.52
N ARG A 6 -1.11 38.20 4.46
CA ARG A 6 -0.17 37.13 4.17
C ARG A 6 -0.12 36.09 5.29
N ALA A 7 -0.11 36.51 6.55
CA ALA A 7 -0.14 35.61 7.70
C ALA A 7 -1.42 34.77 7.76
N LEU A 8 -2.58 35.35 7.47
CA LEU A 8 -3.85 34.64 7.41
C LEU A 8 -3.89 33.60 6.31
N ARG A 9 -3.32 33.87 5.14
CA ARG A 9 -3.23 32.91 4.04
C ARG A 9 -2.35 31.71 4.38
N VAL A 10 -1.22 31.94 5.04
CA VAL A 10 -0.31 30.87 5.49
C VAL A 10 -0.99 29.97 6.52
N LEU A 11 -1.70 30.54 7.50
CA LEU A 11 -2.44 29.77 8.51
C LEU A 11 -3.53 28.90 7.88
N ALA A 12 -4.27 29.40 6.90
CA ALA A 12 -5.28 28.65 6.19
C ALA A 12 -4.68 27.45 5.39
N ALA A 13 -3.52 27.67 4.74
CA ALA A 13 -2.82 26.59 4.01
C ALA A 13 -2.33 25.48 4.93
N VAL A 14 -1.78 25.81 6.10
CA VAL A 14 -1.33 24.82 7.10
C VAL A 14 -2.53 24.04 7.65
N GLY A 15 -3.66 24.66 7.91
CA GLY A 15 -4.88 24.00 8.35
C GLY A 15 -5.41 23.00 7.33
N LEU A 16 -5.41 23.32 6.05
CA LEU A 16 -5.80 22.44 4.95
C LEU A 16 -4.89 21.20 4.83
N LEU A 17 -3.59 21.36 4.93
CA LEU A 17 -2.62 20.26 4.90
C LEU A 17 -2.83 19.29 6.06
N THR A 18 -3.14 19.79 7.26
CA THR A 18 -3.41 18.95 8.43
C THR A 18 -4.69 18.10 8.25
N VAL A 19 -5.74 18.65 7.63
CA VAL A 19 -6.98 17.93 7.35
C VAL A 19 -6.77 16.83 6.29
N LEU A 20 -5.94 17.07 5.26
CA LEU A 20 -5.66 16.11 4.20
C LEU A 20 -4.80 14.93 4.66
N ALA A 21 -4.07 15.05 5.77
CA ALA A 21 -3.24 13.98 6.35
C ALA A 21 -4.03 12.99 7.22
N GLY A 22 -5.37 13.03 7.22
CA GLY A 22 -6.23 12.30 8.16
C GLY A 22 -6.29 10.77 7.98
N CYS A 23 -6.16 10.23 6.76
CA CYS A 23 -6.25 8.79 6.47
C CYS A 23 -4.96 8.30 5.83
N GLU A 24 -4.55 7.09 6.21
CA GLU A 24 -3.38 6.45 5.62
C GLU A 24 -3.80 5.55 4.46
N ASN A 25 -3.30 5.86 3.27
CA ASN A 25 -3.41 5.03 2.08
C ASN A 25 -2.05 4.92 1.45
N SER A 26 -1.59 3.70 1.21
CA SER A 26 -0.28 3.46 0.60
C SER A 26 -0.31 2.28 -0.35
N ALA A 27 0.56 2.32 -1.34
CA ALA A 27 0.82 1.21 -2.23
C ALA A 27 2.33 1.09 -2.41
N THR A 28 2.87 -0.08 -2.06
CA THR A 28 4.29 -0.39 -2.19
C THR A 28 4.47 -1.47 -3.25
N SER A 29 5.20 -1.14 -4.31
CA SER A 29 5.39 -2.03 -5.44
C SER A 29 6.73 -2.74 -5.36
N TYR A 30 6.72 -4.05 -5.59
CA TYR A 30 7.89 -4.86 -5.87
C TYR A 30 7.85 -5.27 -7.33
N MET A 31 8.68 -4.66 -8.15
CA MET A 31 8.74 -4.93 -9.59
C MET A 31 9.63 -6.13 -9.85
N ILE A 32 9.05 -7.18 -10.42
CA ILE A 32 9.76 -8.42 -10.78
C ILE A 32 10.41 -8.24 -12.15
N ASP A 33 9.65 -7.77 -13.12
CA ASP A 33 10.10 -7.50 -14.49
C ASP A 33 9.31 -6.31 -15.04
N GLY A 34 9.81 -5.13 -14.77
CA GLY A 34 9.12 -3.89 -15.10
C GLY A 34 7.83 -3.71 -14.31
N SER A 35 7.03 -2.71 -14.68
CA SER A 35 5.78 -2.37 -14.00
C SER A 35 4.63 -3.33 -14.30
N GLN A 36 4.75 -4.15 -15.33
CA GLN A 36 3.71 -5.09 -15.76
C GLN A 36 3.77 -6.42 -15.02
N HIS A 37 4.94 -6.80 -14.51
CA HIS A 37 5.13 -8.01 -13.70
C HIS A 37 5.57 -7.59 -12.30
N ALA A 38 4.63 -7.50 -11.39
CA ALA A 38 4.87 -6.92 -10.08
C ALA A 38 3.94 -7.49 -9.00
N LEU A 39 4.39 -7.35 -7.77
CA LEU A 39 3.59 -7.56 -6.57
C LEU A 39 3.42 -6.21 -5.87
N ILE A 40 2.20 -5.85 -5.53
CA ILE A 40 1.89 -4.55 -4.94
C ILE A 40 1.14 -4.78 -3.63
N LEU A 41 1.72 -4.30 -2.53
CA LEU A 41 1.03 -4.26 -1.24
C LEU A 41 0.23 -2.96 -1.16
N VAL A 42 -1.08 -3.08 -1.05
CA VAL A 42 -2.00 -1.96 -0.88
C VAL A 42 -2.50 -1.94 0.56
N ARG A 43 -2.41 -0.78 1.19
CA ARG A 43 -2.89 -0.56 2.56
C ARG A 43 -3.85 0.63 2.57
N GLU A 44 -5.04 0.42 3.10
CA GLU A 44 -6.10 1.43 3.14
C GLU A 44 -6.71 1.53 4.53
N GLN A 45 -6.75 2.74 5.07
CA GLN A 45 -7.48 3.06 6.30
C GLN A 45 -8.86 3.61 5.92
N LYS A 46 -9.92 2.95 6.36
CA LYS A 46 -11.29 3.34 6.01
C LYS A 46 -11.69 4.64 6.69
N PHE A 47 -11.34 4.79 7.98
CA PHE A 47 -11.62 5.98 8.77
C PHE A 47 -10.36 6.40 9.52
N VAL A 48 -10.19 7.71 9.73
CA VAL A 48 -9.01 8.26 10.40
C VAL A 48 -8.82 7.74 11.84
N TRP A 49 -9.89 7.31 12.48
CA TRP A 49 -9.88 6.77 13.84
C TRP A 49 -9.74 5.25 13.92
N ASP A 50 -9.67 4.57 12.79
CA ASP A 50 -9.48 3.12 12.76
C ASP A 50 -8.04 2.76 13.12
N ASP A 51 -7.89 1.79 14.03
CA ASP A 51 -6.59 1.19 14.37
C ASP A 51 -6.16 0.13 13.36
N GLU A 52 -7.07 -0.29 12.50
CA GLU A 52 -6.90 -1.38 11.56
C GLU A 52 -6.91 -0.87 10.13
N LEU A 53 -5.94 -1.30 9.33
CA LEU A 53 -5.86 -1.04 7.91
C LEU A 53 -6.24 -2.29 7.12
N ARG A 54 -7.06 -2.10 6.08
CA ARG A 54 -7.30 -3.14 5.09
C ARG A 54 -6.07 -3.30 4.24
N GLN A 55 -5.67 -4.53 4.01
CA GLN A 55 -4.55 -4.86 3.16
C GLN A 55 -4.96 -5.78 2.03
N ALA A 56 -4.34 -5.59 0.88
CA ALA A 56 -4.47 -6.45 -0.27
C ALA A 56 -3.13 -6.54 -1.00
N VAL A 57 -2.91 -7.67 -1.66
CA VAL A 57 -1.79 -7.82 -2.58
C VAL A 57 -2.36 -7.86 -3.99
N VAL A 58 -1.85 -7.00 -4.85
CA VAL A 58 -2.12 -7.06 -6.28
C VAL A 58 -1.01 -7.89 -6.91
N VAL A 59 -1.39 -9.04 -7.45
CA VAL A 59 -0.50 -9.90 -8.22
C VAL A 59 -0.71 -9.56 -9.69
N SER A 60 0.33 -9.08 -10.34
CA SER A 60 0.25 -8.56 -11.70
C SER A 60 1.29 -9.20 -12.62
N ARG A 61 0.83 -9.72 -13.73
CA ARG A 61 1.64 -10.20 -14.85
C ARG A 61 0.93 -9.86 -16.15
N LEU A 62 0.88 -8.58 -16.44
CA LEU A 62 0.19 -8.08 -17.62
C LEU A 62 0.96 -8.41 -18.91
N PRO A 63 0.27 -8.71 -20.01
CA PRO A 63 -1.19 -8.69 -20.20
C PRO A 63 -1.90 -9.98 -19.77
N ALA A 64 -1.20 -10.97 -19.24
CA ALA A 64 -1.78 -12.28 -18.95
C ALA A 64 -2.82 -12.26 -17.82
N CYS A 65 -2.47 -11.66 -16.69
CA CYS A 65 -3.40 -11.58 -15.56
C CYS A 65 -3.05 -10.43 -14.60
N GLN A 66 -4.03 -10.02 -13.84
CA GLN A 66 -3.87 -9.12 -12.71
C GLN A 66 -5.00 -9.37 -11.72
N LYS A 67 -4.68 -9.56 -10.45
CA LYS A 67 -5.67 -9.85 -9.43
C LYS A 67 -5.32 -9.16 -8.12
N ARG A 68 -6.32 -8.53 -7.52
CA ARG A 68 -6.25 -7.96 -6.18
C ARG A 68 -6.81 -8.95 -5.18
N ILE A 69 -5.99 -9.38 -4.24
CA ILE A 69 -6.34 -10.39 -3.26
C ILE A 69 -6.22 -9.80 -1.86
N ARG A 70 -7.30 -9.81 -1.11
CA ARG A 70 -7.31 -9.34 0.27
C ARG A 70 -6.50 -10.28 1.15
N ILE A 71 -5.65 -9.71 2.01
CA ILE A 71 -4.88 -10.43 3.01
C ILE A 71 -5.33 -10.00 4.42
N HIS A 72 -4.68 -10.56 5.44
CA HIS A 72 -4.97 -10.21 6.82
C HIS A 72 -4.80 -8.70 7.06
N PRO A 73 -5.73 -8.05 7.77
CA PRO A 73 -5.60 -6.62 8.07
C PRO A 73 -4.34 -6.31 8.87
N GLY A 74 -3.80 -5.11 8.64
CA GLY A 74 -2.67 -4.59 9.39
C GLY A 74 -3.09 -3.55 10.42
N SER A 75 -2.12 -3.08 11.20
CA SER A 75 -2.29 -1.95 12.10
C SER A 75 -1.81 -0.65 11.45
N THR A 76 -2.02 0.48 12.13
CA THR A 76 -1.47 1.77 11.70
C THR A 76 0.05 1.80 11.76
N VAL A 77 0.68 0.93 12.57
CA VAL A 77 2.12 0.73 12.56
C VAL A 77 2.53 0.01 11.28
N LEU A 78 3.45 0.61 10.54
CA LEU A 78 3.95 0.02 9.31
C LEU A 78 4.80 -1.21 9.62
N VAL A 79 4.33 -2.38 9.17
CA VAL A 79 5.11 -3.62 9.17
C VAL A 79 5.48 -3.92 7.73
N GLU A 80 6.78 -3.92 7.46
CA GLU A 80 7.30 -4.16 6.13
C GLU A 80 7.00 -5.57 5.66
N MET A 81 6.58 -5.69 4.39
CA MET A 81 6.44 -6.98 3.73
C MET A 81 7.72 -7.31 3.00
N LYS A 82 8.34 -8.41 3.37
CA LYS A 82 9.53 -8.93 2.71
C LYS A 82 9.13 -9.94 1.66
N ILE A 83 9.79 -9.90 0.52
CA ILE A 83 9.47 -10.74 -0.63
C ILE A 83 10.68 -11.58 -0.98
N TYR A 84 10.48 -12.90 -1.06
CA TYR A 84 11.51 -13.87 -1.36
C TYR A 84 11.12 -14.70 -2.58
N GLU A 85 12.08 -15.01 -3.41
CA GLU A 85 11.89 -15.95 -4.50
C GLU A 85 11.73 -17.36 -3.96
N ALA A 86 10.65 -18.06 -4.34
CA ALA A 86 10.31 -19.36 -3.80
C ALA A 86 10.22 -20.47 -4.86
N GLY A 87 10.42 -20.13 -6.13
CA GLY A 87 10.36 -21.05 -7.25
C GLY A 87 10.02 -20.33 -8.55
N ASP A 88 9.75 -21.07 -9.60
CA ASP A 88 9.37 -20.49 -10.88
C ASP A 88 8.01 -19.79 -10.77
N SER A 89 8.01 -18.47 -10.98
CA SER A 89 6.83 -17.63 -10.84
C SER A 89 6.15 -17.72 -9.47
N LEU A 90 6.91 -18.11 -8.42
CA LEU A 90 6.45 -18.22 -7.05
C LEU A 90 7.25 -17.29 -6.14
N TRP A 91 6.53 -16.58 -5.26
CA TRP A 91 7.11 -15.60 -4.36
C TRP A 91 6.54 -15.78 -2.96
N ALA A 92 7.41 -15.87 -1.96
CA ALA A 92 7.01 -15.91 -0.57
C ALA A 92 6.97 -14.49 -0.02
N LEU A 93 5.84 -14.12 0.57
CA LEU A 93 5.60 -12.82 1.16
C LEU A 93 5.57 -12.97 2.68
N HIS A 94 6.39 -12.23 3.39
CA HIS A 94 6.49 -12.29 4.84
C HIS A 94 6.18 -10.93 5.46
N GLN A 95 5.14 -10.88 6.27
CA GLN A 95 4.75 -9.69 7.01
C GLN A 95 4.47 -10.05 8.47
N GLY A 96 5.27 -9.49 9.40
CA GLY A 96 5.19 -9.87 10.80
C GLY A 96 5.50 -11.35 11.00
N ASN A 97 4.52 -12.11 11.50
CA ASN A 97 4.61 -13.56 11.64
C ASN A 97 3.77 -14.33 10.61
N ARG A 98 3.29 -13.64 9.58
CA ARG A 98 2.45 -14.23 8.53
C ARG A 98 3.21 -14.42 7.23
N TRP A 99 2.94 -15.54 6.58
CA TRP A 99 3.51 -15.89 5.29
C TRP A 99 2.40 -16.08 4.26
N TYR A 100 2.66 -15.63 3.05
CA TYR A 100 1.80 -15.83 1.89
C TYR A 100 2.65 -16.35 0.73
N LEU A 101 2.06 -17.16 -0.13
CA LEU A 101 2.71 -17.62 -1.34
C LEU A 101 1.97 -17.06 -2.54
N ALA A 102 2.65 -16.25 -3.34
CA ALA A 102 2.10 -15.63 -4.53
C ALA A 102 2.59 -16.35 -5.79
N GLY A 103 1.65 -16.78 -6.63
CA GLY A 103 1.93 -17.31 -7.95
C GLY A 103 1.60 -16.28 -9.03
N THR A 104 2.60 -15.84 -9.78
CA THR A 104 2.40 -14.82 -10.82
C THR A 104 1.98 -15.41 -12.17
N GLU A 105 2.12 -16.69 -12.38
CA GLU A 105 1.68 -17.33 -13.62
C GLU A 105 0.17 -17.26 -13.81
N GLU A 106 -0.60 -17.48 -12.73
CA GLU A 106 -2.05 -17.42 -12.73
C GLU A 106 -2.61 -16.32 -11.84
N CYS A 107 -1.77 -15.43 -11.29
CA CYS A 107 -2.14 -14.36 -10.36
C CYS A 107 -2.94 -14.90 -9.16
N ARG A 108 -2.31 -15.75 -8.37
CA ARG A 108 -2.85 -16.34 -7.15
C ARG A 108 -2.05 -15.95 -5.92
N LEU A 109 -2.69 -16.14 -4.78
CA LEU A 109 -2.05 -15.97 -3.48
C LEU A 109 -2.26 -17.19 -2.60
#